data_d5ab298255d9e6001a55897cea5d1115
#
_entry.id   d5ab298255d9e6001a55897cea5d1115
#
_cell.length_a   1.000
_cell.length_b   1.000
_cell.length_c   1.000
_cell.angle_alpha   90.00
_cell.angle_beta   90.00
_cell.angle_gamma   90.00
#
_symmetry.space_group_name_H-M   'P 1'
#
loop_
_entity.id
_entity.type
_entity.pdbx_description
1 polymer ?
#
loop_
_entity_poly.entity_id
_entity_poly.type
_entity_poly.pdbx_seq_one_letter_code
_entity_poly.pdbx_strand_id
1 'polypeptide(L)'
;GHGQDDFVRILAGVAHAYKGFTQVSINHGNDYFSIKSLEEAQKHEIAFVSGDRKREGILPNLSIKENLAISMYGNHSKVPGVRFIEWNAINDIVDWEVERLAIKTGPIENLITSLSGGNQQKVMLGRAFATHPKILVLLDPARGIDLQTKRDLYKQLRDFADAGYSVIYMSSELEEFIGFCSRVIVFRN
;
A
#
# COMPACT_ATOMS: atom_id res chain seq x y z
N GLY A 1 -1.36 1.94 -22.40
CA GLY A 1 -1.53 0.67 -21.69
C GLY A 1 -2.73 -0.11 -22.21
N HIS A 2 -2.84 -1.36 -21.83
CA HIS A 2 -3.93 -2.25 -22.28
C HIS A 2 -5.01 -2.38 -21.16
N GLY A 3 -5.14 -1.37 -20.28
CA GLY A 3 -6.13 -1.32 -19.20
C GLY A 3 -5.69 -1.95 -17.87
N GLN A 4 -4.45 -2.43 -17.76
CA GLN A 4 -3.94 -3.01 -16.53
C GLN A 4 -3.90 -2.01 -15.36
N ASP A 5 -3.51 -0.76 -15.62
CA ASP A 5 -3.51 0.31 -14.61
C ASP A 5 -4.91 0.58 -14.09
N ASP A 6 -5.87 0.73 -15.03
CA ASP A 6 -7.27 0.97 -14.68
C ASP A 6 -7.84 -0.20 -13.88
N PHE A 7 -7.52 -1.44 -14.28
CA PHE A 7 -7.94 -2.63 -13.56
C PHE A 7 -7.46 -2.63 -12.10
N VAL A 8 -6.16 -2.36 -11.88
CA VAL A 8 -5.57 -2.31 -10.54
C VAL A 8 -6.17 -1.17 -9.70
N ARG A 9 -6.39 0.01 -10.31
CA ARG A 9 -7.02 1.16 -9.65
C ARG A 9 -8.49 0.89 -9.29
N ILE A 10 -9.22 0.19 -10.13
CA ILE A 10 -10.61 -0.19 -9.86
C ILE A 10 -10.66 -1.21 -8.71
N LEU A 11 -9.78 -2.22 -8.69
CA LEU A 11 -9.68 -3.17 -7.58
C LEU A 11 -9.43 -2.49 -6.23
N ALA A 12 -8.63 -1.44 -6.25
CA ALA A 12 -8.29 -0.68 -5.05
C ALA A 12 -9.33 0.41 -4.68
N GLY A 13 -10.40 0.58 -5.47
CA GLY A 13 -11.38 1.64 -5.26
C GLY A 13 -10.89 3.06 -5.58
N VAL A 14 -9.75 3.18 -6.28
CA VAL A 14 -9.16 4.49 -6.69
C VAL A 14 -9.85 5.01 -7.95
N ALA A 15 -10.33 4.13 -8.81
CA ALA A 15 -11.05 4.47 -10.03
C ALA A 15 -12.38 3.70 -10.12
N HIS A 16 -13.28 4.20 -10.94
CA HIS A 16 -14.57 3.55 -11.20
C HIS A 16 -14.56 2.86 -12.55
N ALA A 17 -15.15 1.68 -12.62
CA ALA A 17 -15.35 0.99 -13.90
C ALA A 17 -16.36 1.77 -14.76
N TYR A 18 -16.03 2.01 -16.03
CA TYR A 18 -16.94 2.63 -16.99
C TYR A 18 -18.16 1.75 -17.27
N LYS A 19 -17.94 0.41 -17.32
CA LYS A 19 -18.99 -0.61 -17.43
C LYS A 19 -18.63 -1.79 -16.53
N GLY A 20 -19.65 -2.40 -15.93
CA GLY A 20 -19.47 -3.52 -15.00
C GLY A 20 -19.24 -3.06 -13.55
N PHE A 21 -18.77 -3.99 -12.75
CA PHE A 21 -18.49 -3.76 -11.33
C PHE A 21 -17.32 -4.66 -10.89
N THR A 22 -16.65 -4.25 -9.85
CA THR A 22 -15.60 -5.04 -9.20
C THR A 22 -16.16 -5.62 -7.91
N GLN A 23 -15.93 -6.91 -7.70
CA GLN A 23 -16.24 -7.58 -6.45
C GLN A 23 -14.99 -8.31 -5.96
N VAL A 24 -14.80 -8.28 -4.67
CA VAL A 24 -13.71 -8.99 -3.99
C VAL A 24 -14.30 -9.96 -2.99
N SER A 25 -13.84 -11.19 -2.97
CA SER A 25 -14.12 -12.16 -1.93
C SER A 25 -12.89 -12.37 -1.08
N ILE A 26 -13.03 -12.20 0.22
CA ILE A 26 -12.01 -12.49 1.21
C ILE A 26 -12.35 -13.86 1.83
N ASN A 27 -11.36 -14.70 2.07
CA ASN A 27 -11.50 -16.05 2.65
C ASN A 27 -12.13 -17.12 1.73
N HIS A 28 -12.08 -16.97 0.41
CA HIS A 28 -12.61 -17.93 -0.56
C HIS A 28 -14.10 -18.28 -0.32
N GLY A 29 -14.83 -17.40 0.37
CA GLY A 29 -16.27 -17.57 0.63
C GLY A 29 -17.13 -17.11 -0.53
N ASN A 30 -18.45 -17.30 -0.39
CA ASN A 30 -19.44 -16.83 -1.36
C ASN A 30 -19.82 -15.35 -1.13
N ASP A 31 -19.23 -14.71 -0.14
CA ASP A 31 -19.51 -13.31 0.18
C ASP A 31 -18.61 -12.42 -0.70
N TYR A 32 -19.26 -11.70 -1.60
CA TYR A 32 -18.61 -10.76 -2.51
C TYR A 32 -18.95 -9.33 -2.12
N PHE A 33 -17.92 -8.49 -2.02
CA PHE A 33 -18.04 -7.07 -1.70
C PHE A 33 -17.74 -6.22 -2.93
N SER A 34 -18.58 -5.22 -3.17
CA SER A 34 -18.32 -4.25 -4.22
C SER A 34 -17.41 -3.16 -3.67
N ILE A 35 -16.32 -2.84 -4.37
CA ILE A 35 -15.37 -1.80 -3.97
C ILE A 35 -15.60 -0.56 -4.84
N LYS A 36 -16.06 0.53 -4.21
CA LYS A 36 -16.40 1.79 -4.90
C LYS A 36 -15.52 2.97 -4.48
N SER A 37 -14.74 2.82 -3.42
CA SER A 37 -13.85 3.85 -2.92
C SER A 37 -12.68 3.26 -2.15
N LEU A 38 -11.62 4.06 -1.95
CA LEU A 38 -10.49 3.69 -1.08
C LEU A 38 -10.94 3.40 0.36
N GLU A 39 -11.94 4.12 0.85
CA GLU A 39 -12.50 3.89 2.19
C GLU A 39 -13.18 2.51 2.29
N GLU A 40 -13.95 2.12 1.27
CA GLU A 40 -14.53 0.77 1.21
C GLU A 40 -13.45 -0.31 1.06
N ALA A 41 -12.43 -0.08 0.23
CA ALA A 41 -11.31 -0.99 0.11
C ALA A 41 -10.62 -1.21 1.48
N GLN A 42 -10.37 -0.13 2.22
CA GLN A 42 -9.76 -0.21 3.55
C GLN A 42 -10.65 -0.93 4.57
N LYS A 43 -11.98 -0.73 4.54
CA LYS A 43 -12.93 -1.48 5.39
C LYS A 43 -12.90 -2.99 5.10
N HIS A 44 -12.57 -3.37 3.88
CA HIS A 44 -12.39 -4.75 3.45
C HIS A 44 -10.93 -5.20 3.50
N GLU A 45 -10.10 -4.52 4.30
CA GLU A 45 -8.70 -4.88 4.55
C GLU A 45 -7.85 -4.92 3.25
N ILE A 46 -8.17 -4.04 2.30
CA ILE A 46 -7.43 -3.84 1.05
C ILE A 46 -6.63 -2.55 1.16
N ALA A 47 -5.33 -2.60 0.96
CA ALA A 47 -4.48 -1.42 0.88
C ALA A 47 -3.90 -1.25 -0.53
N PHE A 48 -3.71 0.01 -0.94
CA PHE A 48 -3.18 0.38 -2.24
C PHE A 48 -1.90 1.20 -2.12
N VAL A 49 -0.92 0.87 -2.96
CA VAL A 49 0.32 1.64 -3.11
C VAL A 49 0.53 1.99 -4.57
N SER A 50 0.56 3.28 -4.86
CA SER A 50 0.82 3.81 -6.20
C SER A 50 2.32 3.87 -6.51
N GLY A 51 2.69 3.61 -7.76
CA GLY A 51 4.04 3.83 -8.27
C GLY A 51 4.36 5.30 -8.58
N ASP A 52 3.36 6.16 -8.73
CA ASP A 52 3.58 7.60 -8.84
C ASP A 52 3.78 8.23 -7.45
N ARG A 53 4.98 7.95 -6.89
CA ARG A 53 5.35 8.42 -5.56
C ARG A 53 5.16 9.91 -5.37
N LYS A 54 5.50 10.72 -6.38
CA LYS A 54 5.51 12.17 -6.24
C LYS A 54 4.10 12.79 -6.28
N ARG A 55 3.19 12.21 -7.07
CA ARG A 55 1.84 12.75 -7.24
C ARG A 55 0.82 12.14 -6.31
N GLU A 56 0.93 10.83 -6.07
CA GLU A 56 -0.08 10.04 -5.38
C GLU A 56 0.44 9.40 -4.08
N GLY A 57 1.76 9.24 -3.98
CA GLY A 57 2.36 8.43 -2.93
C GLY A 57 2.67 9.21 -1.66
N ILE A 58 3.41 10.30 -1.74
CA ILE A 58 3.87 11.07 -0.58
C ILE A 58 3.08 12.37 -0.42
N LEU A 59 2.98 12.83 0.81
CA LEU A 59 2.47 14.14 1.18
C LEU A 59 3.66 15.05 1.52
N PRO A 60 4.19 15.83 0.54
CA PRO A 60 5.50 16.46 0.64
C PRO A 60 5.63 17.50 1.75
N ASN A 61 4.51 18.09 2.17
CA ASN A 61 4.43 19.12 3.20
C ASN A 61 4.24 18.52 4.61
N LEU A 62 4.17 17.20 4.74
CA LEU A 62 4.02 16.48 6.00
C LEU A 62 5.33 15.80 6.39
N SER A 63 5.49 15.56 7.68
CA SER A 63 6.60 14.83 8.25
C SER A 63 6.60 13.35 7.82
N ILE A 64 7.70 12.66 8.06
CA ILE A 64 7.82 11.21 7.85
C ILE A 64 6.77 10.49 8.70
N LYS A 65 6.65 10.88 9.97
CA LYS A 65 5.67 10.35 10.90
C LYS A 65 4.24 10.51 10.40
N GLU A 66 3.85 11.72 9.99
CA GLU A 66 2.49 12.00 9.47
C GLU A 66 2.22 11.22 8.18
N ASN A 67 3.23 11.08 7.31
CA ASN A 67 3.11 10.25 6.11
C ASN A 67 2.88 8.77 6.43
N LEU A 68 3.47 8.23 7.48
CA LEU A 68 3.20 6.86 7.94
C LEU A 68 1.81 6.74 8.58
N ALA A 69 1.44 7.71 9.41
CA ALA A 69 0.29 7.65 10.29
C ALA A 69 -1.06 7.99 9.63
N ILE A 70 -1.06 8.69 8.48
CA ILE A 70 -2.29 9.31 7.95
C ILE A 70 -3.43 8.32 7.68
N SER A 71 -3.10 7.09 7.26
CA SER A 71 -4.10 6.04 7.00
C SER A 71 -4.71 5.45 8.28
N MET A 72 -4.10 5.71 9.43
CA MET A 72 -4.54 5.19 10.72
C MET A 72 -5.51 6.14 11.45
N TYR A 73 -5.53 7.42 11.11
CA TYR A 73 -6.31 8.42 11.85
C TYR A 73 -7.82 8.14 11.89
N GLY A 74 -8.35 7.43 10.89
CA GLY A 74 -9.75 7.04 10.85
C GLY A 74 -10.12 5.86 11.77
N ASN A 75 -9.15 4.99 12.05
CA ASN A 75 -9.40 3.70 12.72
C ASN A 75 -9.09 3.72 14.23
N HIS A 76 -8.28 4.68 14.71
CA HIS A 76 -7.88 4.78 16.12
C HIS A 76 -8.69 5.85 16.86
N SER A 77 -10.02 5.75 16.83
CA SER A 77 -10.91 6.59 17.61
C SER A 77 -11.64 5.75 18.67
N LYS A 78 -11.45 6.07 19.95
CA LYS A 78 -12.04 5.34 21.09
C LYS A 78 -13.51 5.62 21.35
N VAL A 79 -14.07 6.72 20.82
CA VAL A 79 -15.44 7.14 21.16
C VAL A 79 -16.27 7.32 19.90
N PRO A 80 -17.40 6.61 19.77
CA PRO A 80 -18.33 6.82 18.66
C PRO A 80 -18.79 8.28 18.61
N GLY A 81 -18.53 8.96 17.48
CA GLY A 81 -18.93 10.36 17.28
C GLY A 81 -17.91 11.41 17.74
N VAL A 82 -16.86 11.05 18.48
CA VAL A 82 -15.77 11.95 18.83
C VAL A 82 -14.44 11.31 18.45
N ARG A 83 -13.73 11.91 17.50
CA ARG A 83 -12.45 11.39 17.00
C ARG A 83 -11.31 11.79 17.95
N PHE A 84 -11.12 11.06 19.03
CA PHE A 84 -9.89 11.14 19.81
C PHE A 84 -8.84 10.19 19.20
N ILE A 85 -7.76 10.76 18.70
CA ILE A 85 -6.64 10.00 18.16
C ILE A 85 -5.81 9.46 19.34
N GLU A 86 -5.59 8.15 19.38
CA GLU A 86 -4.68 7.51 20.32
C GLU A 86 -3.23 7.65 19.85
N TRP A 87 -2.63 8.79 20.14
CA TRP A 87 -1.28 9.11 19.69
C TRP A 87 -0.22 8.09 20.11
N ASN A 88 -0.34 7.49 21.30
CA ASN A 88 0.63 6.50 21.78
C ASN A 88 0.58 5.25 20.90
N ALA A 89 -0.60 4.71 20.63
CA ALA A 89 -0.75 3.54 19.74
C ALA A 89 -0.26 3.82 18.32
N ILE A 90 -0.52 5.02 17.79
CA ILE A 90 -0.02 5.42 16.47
C ILE A 90 1.52 5.54 16.50
N ASN A 91 2.11 6.11 17.52
CA ASN A 91 3.56 6.22 17.65
C ASN A 91 4.22 4.84 17.68
N ASP A 92 3.69 3.92 18.48
CA ASP A 92 4.20 2.54 18.58
C ASP A 92 4.18 1.83 17.20
N ILE A 93 3.11 2.00 16.42
CA ILE A 93 3.00 1.44 15.07
C ILE A 93 4.00 2.11 14.12
N VAL A 94 4.15 3.43 14.19
CA VAL A 94 5.09 4.18 13.35
C VAL A 94 6.53 3.71 13.65
N ASP A 95 6.91 3.63 14.91
CA ASP A 95 8.25 3.20 15.31
C ASP A 95 8.52 1.76 14.86
N TRP A 96 7.53 0.87 15.02
CA TRP A 96 7.63 -0.51 14.56
C TRP A 96 7.79 -0.62 13.04
N GLU A 97 7.03 0.16 12.24
CA GLU A 97 7.17 0.17 10.78
C GLU A 97 8.51 0.75 10.31
N VAL A 98 9.01 1.78 10.99
CA VAL A 98 10.34 2.36 10.69
C VAL A 98 11.43 1.31 10.89
N GLU A 99 11.37 0.56 12.00
CA GLU A 99 12.34 -0.50 12.30
C GLU A 99 12.19 -1.68 11.33
N ARG A 100 10.97 -2.21 11.17
CA ARG A 100 10.67 -3.38 10.33
C ARG A 100 11.09 -3.20 8.88
N LEU A 101 10.84 -2.03 8.32
CA LEU A 101 11.19 -1.71 6.93
C LEU A 101 12.61 -1.16 6.79
N ALA A 102 13.35 -1.05 7.90
CA ALA A 102 14.67 -0.44 7.95
C ALA A 102 14.71 0.91 7.19
N ILE A 103 13.78 1.82 7.55
CA ILE A 103 13.71 3.16 6.95
C ILE A 103 14.87 3.97 7.50
N LYS A 104 15.81 4.33 6.63
CA LYS A 104 16.95 5.17 7.00
C LYS A 104 16.49 6.62 7.05
N THR A 105 16.33 7.14 8.26
CA THR A 105 15.85 8.50 8.52
C THR A 105 16.64 9.16 9.66
N GLY A 106 16.65 10.49 9.69
CA GLY A 106 16.91 11.28 10.90
C GLY A 106 15.65 11.35 11.77
N PRO A 107 15.42 12.46 12.49
CA PRO A 107 14.18 12.64 13.25
C PRO A 107 12.95 12.43 12.38
N ILE A 108 11.97 11.65 12.86
CA ILE A 108 10.74 11.32 12.11
C ILE A 108 9.80 12.52 11.90
N GLU A 109 10.06 13.61 12.61
CA GLU A 109 9.40 14.91 12.47
C GLU A 109 9.88 15.68 11.22
N ASN A 110 11.01 15.28 10.62
CA ASN A 110 11.49 15.89 9.39
C ASN A 110 10.51 15.65 8.24
N LEU A 111 10.48 16.58 7.28
CA LEU A 111 9.66 16.42 6.09
C LEU A 111 10.03 15.14 5.32
N ILE A 112 9.03 14.46 4.74
CA ILE A 112 9.22 13.26 3.92
C ILE A 112 10.18 13.50 2.75
N THR A 113 10.26 14.74 2.27
CA THR A 113 11.15 15.15 1.18
C THR A 113 12.63 15.10 1.53
N SER A 114 12.99 15.03 2.81
CA SER A 114 14.37 14.83 3.26
C SER A 114 14.90 13.41 3.00
N LEU A 115 14.01 12.46 2.73
CA LEU A 115 14.36 11.07 2.47
C LEU A 115 14.77 10.83 1.01
N SER A 116 15.66 9.84 0.81
CA SER A 116 15.92 9.29 -0.52
C SER A 116 14.66 8.63 -1.10
N GLY A 117 14.61 8.49 -2.43
CA GLY A 117 13.47 7.86 -3.10
C GLY A 117 13.13 6.47 -2.58
N GLY A 118 14.13 5.65 -2.28
CA GLY A 118 13.92 4.32 -1.70
C GLY A 118 13.31 4.36 -0.30
N ASN A 119 13.76 5.29 0.57
CA ASN A 119 13.16 5.44 1.89
C ASN A 119 11.75 6.04 1.83
N GLN A 120 11.48 6.95 0.90
CA GLN A 120 10.09 7.41 0.65
C GLN A 120 9.18 6.25 0.23
N GLN A 121 9.68 5.33 -0.62
CA GLN A 121 8.94 4.13 -1.00
C GLN A 121 8.65 3.22 0.19
N LYS A 122 9.63 3.03 1.08
CA LYS A 122 9.45 2.28 2.32
C LYS A 122 8.40 2.93 3.23
N VAL A 123 8.34 4.27 3.32
CA VAL A 123 7.29 4.98 4.05
C VAL A 123 5.91 4.72 3.46
N MET A 124 5.76 4.73 2.13
CA MET A 124 4.48 4.41 1.49
C MET A 124 4.02 2.98 1.78
N LEU A 125 4.94 2.03 1.77
CA LEU A 125 4.67 0.64 2.13
C LEU A 125 4.30 0.52 3.62
N GLY A 126 5.05 1.17 4.52
CA GLY A 126 4.74 1.21 5.95
C GLY A 126 3.34 1.76 6.23
N ARG A 127 2.96 2.85 5.55
CA ARG A 127 1.60 3.39 5.60
C ARG A 127 0.54 2.35 5.23
N ALA A 128 0.79 1.57 4.18
CA ALA A 128 -0.13 0.53 3.74
C ALA A 128 -0.18 -0.63 4.74
N PHE A 129 0.95 -1.11 5.22
CA PHE A 129 1.02 -2.19 6.21
C PHE A 129 0.43 -1.80 7.57
N ALA A 130 0.56 -0.53 7.99
CA ALA A 130 0.00 -0.02 9.23
C ALA A 130 -1.54 -0.12 9.29
N THR A 131 -2.21 -0.33 8.17
CA THR A 131 -3.66 -0.61 8.14
C THR A 131 -4.00 -2.10 8.32
N HIS A 132 -3.01 -2.96 8.53
CA HIS A 132 -3.16 -4.42 8.65
C HIS A 132 -3.98 -5.05 7.52
N PRO A 133 -3.62 -4.82 6.25
CA PRO A 133 -4.39 -5.32 5.12
C PRO A 133 -4.29 -6.84 4.99
N LYS A 134 -5.31 -7.47 4.41
CA LYS A 134 -5.28 -8.85 3.92
C LYS A 134 -4.92 -8.92 2.45
N ILE A 135 -5.19 -7.86 1.71
CA ILE A 135 -4.87 -7.75 0.28
C ILE A 135 -4.07 -6.47 0.06
N LEU A 136 -2.89 -6.61 -0.50
CA LEU A 136 -2.04 -5.49 -0.87
C LEU A 136 -2.03 -5.34 -2.39
N VAL A 137 -2.49 -4.20 -2.89
CA VAL A 137 -2.57 -3.86 -4.31
C VAL A 137 -1.47 -2.86 -4.63
N LEU A 138 -0.56 -3.23 -5.52
CA LEU A 138 0.65 -2.48 -5.84
C LEU A 138 0.71 -2.16 -7.33
N LEU A 139 0.85 -0.89 -7.65
CA LEU A 139 0.99 -0.39 -9.01
C LEU A 139 2.40 0.16 -9.21
N ASP A 140 3.24 -0.53 -9.99
CA ASP A 140 4.66 -0.18 -10.24
C ASP A 140 5.46 0.22 -8.97
N PRO A 141 5.40 -0.53 -7.86
CA PRO A 141 5.95 -0.09 -6.57
C PRO A 141 7.48 -0.03 -6.56
N ALA A 142 8.14 -0.69 -7.50
CA ALA A 142 9.60 -0.70 -7.63
C ALA A 142 10.14 0.36 -8.59
N ARG A 143 9.27 1.22 -9.14
CA ARG A 143 9.66 2.23 -10.12
C ARG A 143 10.59 3.30 -9.52
N GLY A 144 11.76 3.46 -10.13
CA GLY A 144 12.71 4.51 -9.80
C GLY A 144 13.37 4.35 -8.42
N ILE A 145 13.50 3.12 -7.93
CA ILE A 145 14.29 2.78 -6.75
C ILE A 145 15.51 1.92 -7.14
N ASP A 146 16.54 1.94 -6.30
CA ASP A 146 17.76 1.19 -6.52
C ASP A 146 17.55 -0.33 -6.30
N LEU A 147 18.51 -1.12 -6.80
CA LEU A 147 18.42 -2.59 -6.76
C LEU A 147 18.32 -3.15 -5.34
N GLN A 148 19.02 -2.55 -4.37
CA GLN A 148 18.96 -3.03 -2.99
C GLN A 148 17.58 -2.78 -2.39
N THR A 149 17.02 -1.61 -2.60
CA THR A 149 15.64 -1.28 -2.17
C THR A 149 14.61 -2.17 -2.87
N LYS A 150 14.78 -2.53 -4.16
CA LYS A 150 13.93 -3.52 -4.85
C LYS A 150 13.97 -4.89 -4.15
N ARG A 151 15.15 -5.37 -3.80
CA ARG A 151 15.31 -6.65 -3.08
C ARG A 151 14.62 -6.63 -1.73
N ASP A 152 14.79 -5.55 -0.97
CA ASP A 152 14.12 -5.38 0.32
C ASP A 152 12.60 -5.39 0.16
N LEU A 153 12.07 -4.69 -0.86
CA LEU A 153 10.66 -4.69 -1.21
C LEU A 153 10.14 -6.10 -1.49
N TYR A 154 10.79 -6.84 -2.39
CA TYR A 154 10.37 -8.19 -2.75
C TYR A 154 10.39 -9.16 -1.57
N LYS A 155 11.38 -9.02 -0.69
CA LYS A 155 11.41 -9.79 0.56
C LYS A 155 10.19 -9.50 1.43
N GLN A 156 9.87 -8.22 1.68
CA GLN A 156 8.72 -7.82 2.48
C GLN A 156 7.39 -8.33 1.90
N LEU A 157 7.24 -8.27 0.57
CA LEU A 157 6.03 -8.75 -0.09
C LEU A 157 5.92 -10.28 -0.04
N ARG A 158 7.05 -10.99 -0.11
CA ARG A 158 7.08 -12.45 0.05
C ARG A 158 6.73 -12.84 1.48
N ASP A 159 7.35 -12.22 2.47
CA ASP A 159 7.05 -12.47 3.89
C ASP A 159 5.55 -12.23 4.18
N PHE A 160 4.96 -11.21 3.57
CA PHE A 160 3.53 -10.91 3.66
C PHE A 160 2.67 -12.01 3.02
N ALA A 161 3.05 -12.50 1.84
CA ALA A 161 2.34 -13.58 1.15
C ALA A 161 2.49 -14.92 1.90
N ASP A 162 3.66 -15.22 2.44
CA ASP A 162 3.94 -16.44 3.22
C ASP A 162 3.17 -16.46 4.55
N ALA A 163 2.83 -15.28 5.09
CA ALA A 163 1.93 -15.13 6.22
C ALA A 163 0.44 -15.41 5.89
N GLY A 164 0.13 -15.77 4.64
CA GLY A 164 -1.22 -16.14 4.18
C GLY A 164 -2.04 -15.00 3.60
N TYR A 165 -1.42 -13.84 3.36
CA TYR A 165 -2.08 -12.68 2.75
C TYR A 165 -1.91 -12.66 1.23
N SER A 166 -2.63 -11.78 0.55
CA SER A 166 -2.62 -11.70 -0.92
C SER A 166 -1.92 -10.45 -1.41
N VAL A 167 -1.07 -10.60 -2.43
CA VAL A 167 -0.40 -9.50 -3.12
C VAL A 167 -0.86 -9.48 -4.58
N ILE A 168 -1.39 -8.33 -5.01
CA ILE A 168 -1.66 -8.03 -6.42
C ILE A 168 -0.59 -7.04 -6.86
N TYR A 169 0.31 -7.50 -7.70
CA TYR A 169 1.48 -6.75 -8.11
C TYR A 169 1.41 -6.45 -9.60
N MET A 170 1.35 -5.18 -9.96
CA MET A 170 1.44 -4.73 -11.34
C MET A 170 2.79 -4.05 -11.57
N SER A 171 3.48 -4.46 -12.61
CA SER A 171 4.71 -3.83 -13.07
C SER A 171 4.77 -3.72 -14.60
N SER A 172 5.47 -2.71 -15.07
CA SER A 172 5.87 -2.57 -16.47
C SER A 172 7.13 -3.38 -16.83
N GLU A 173 7.87 -3.87 -15.83
CA GLU A 173 9.11 -4.63 -15.99
C GLU A 173 8.83 -6.14 -15.90
N LEU A 174 8.91 -6.87 -17.02
CA LEU A 174 8.62 -8.32 -17.06
C LEU A 174 9.53 -9.14 -16.14
N GLU A 175 10.76 -8.69 -15.97
CA GLU A 175 11.76 -9.37 -15.12
C GLU A 175 11.34 -9.42 -13.65
N GLU A 176 10.51 -8.48 -13.20
CA GLU A 176 10.01 -8.41 -11.82
C GLU A 176 9.06 -9.56 -11.47
N PHE A 177 8.42 -10.20 -12.45
CA PHE A 177 7.52 -11.33 -12.20
C PHE A 177 8.25 -12.67 -12.02
N ILE A 178 9.50 -12.77 -12.51
CA ILE A 178 10.26 -14.03 -12.52
C ILE A 178 10.69 -14.39 -11.09
N GLY A 179 10.25 -15.57 -10.63
CA GLY A 179 10.60 -16.07 -9.30
C GLY A 179 9.93 -15.34 -8.12
N PHE A 180 8.99 -14.44 -8.43
CA PHE A 180 8.28 -13.66 -7.42
C PHE A 180 6.77 -13.95 -7.42
N CYS A 181 6.12 -13.99 -8.58
CA CYS A 181 4.68 -14.19 -8.69
C CYS A 181 4.33 -15.68 -8.85
N SER A 182 3.29 -16.13 -8.15
CA SER A 182 2.70 -17.48 -8.31
C SER A 182 1.79 -17.57 -9.53
N ARG A 183 1.26 -16.43 -10.00
CA ARG A 183 0.37 -16.31 -11.17
C ARG A 183 0.60 -14.97 -11.87
N VAL A 184 0.58 -15.00 -13.20
CA VAL A 184 0.70 -13.77 -14.02
C VAL A 184 -0.54 -13.66 -14.90
N ILE A 185 -1.11 -12.46 -14.96
CA ILE A 185 -2.22 -12.10 -15.83
C ILE A 185 -1.69 -11.12 -16.89
N VAL A 186 -1.87 -11.45 -18.15
CA VAL A 186 -1.43 -10.63 -19.28
C VAL A 186 -2.64 -9.94 -19.91
N PHE A 187 -2.60 -8.61 -19.94
CA PHE A 187 -3.59 -7.80 -20.65
C PHE A 187 -3.15 -7.61 -22.08
N ARG A 188 -4.00 -7.94 -23.03
CA ARG A 188 -3.78 -7.78 -24.47
C ARG A 188 -5.04 -7.23 -25.14
N ASN A 189 -4.87 -6.23 -26.01
CA ASN A 189 -5.92 -5.77 -26.94
C ASN A 189 -6.09 -6.75 -28.10
#